data_69a2af5af125d14259a4b542360557d3
#
_entry.id   69a2af5af125d14259a4b542360557d3
#
_cell.length_a   1.000
_cell.length_b   1.000
_cell.length_c   1.000
_cell.angle_alpha   90.00
_cell.angle_beta   90.00
_cell.angle_gamma   90.00
#
_symmetry.space_group_name_H-M   'P 1'
#
loop_
_entity.id
_entity.type
_entity.pdbx_description
1 polymer ?
#
loop_
_entity_poly.entity_id
_entity_poly.type
_entity_poly.pdbx_seq_one_letter_code
_entity_poly.pdbx_strand_id
1 'polypeptide(L)' 'HTVEDPSVPVQNSLMLAGALTAHKVPLELHLFAHDGHGTSTCTREVNTPNKHNSAWVALCTDWLAETFDFHL' A
#
# COMPACT_ATOMS: atom_id res chain seq x y z
N HIS A 1 -1.49 -0.76 3.38
CA HIS A 1 -1.82 -1.37 4.67
C HIS A 1 -3.31 -1.27 4.92
N THR A 2 -3.90 -2.25 5.57
CA THR A 2 -5.29 -2.16 5.99
C THR A 2 -5.39 -1.79 7.47
N VAL A 3 -6.38 -0.96 7.82
CA VAL A 3 -6.59 -0.52 9.20
C VAL A 3 -7.00 -1.71 10.09
N GLU A 4 -7.68 -2.70 9.51
CA GLU A 4 -8.17 -3.89 10.22
C GLU A 4 -7.14 -5.02 10.31
N ASP A 5 -5.91 -4.83 9.85
CA ASP A 5 -4.88 -5.87 9.88
C ASP A 5 -4.71 -6.42 11.30
N PRO A 6 -4.99 -7.72 11.53
CA PRO A 6 -4.92 -8.31 12.87
C PRO A 6 -3.50 -8.75 13.24
N SER A 7 -2.59 -8.78 12.29
CA SER A 7 -1.22 -9.30 12.49
C SER A 7 -0.21 -8.17 12.67
N VAL A 8 -0.32 -7.12 11.85
CA VAL A 8 0.59 -5.98 11.90
C VAL A 8 -0.21 -4.72 12.15
N PRO A 9 -0.04 -4.06 13.29
CA PRO A 9 -0.74 -2.82 13.59
C PRO A 9 -0.49 -1.75 12.52
N VAL A 10 -1.54 -1.01 12.14
CA VAL A 10 -1.43 0.07 11.15
C VAL A 10 -0.45 1.16 11.57
N GLN A 11 -0.22 1.31 12.87
CA GLN A 11 0.76 2.23 13.42
C GLN A 11 2.17 2.00 12.88
N ASN A 12 2.51 0.76 12.52
CA ASN A 12 3.82 0.46 11.93
C ASN A 12 4.02 1.21 10.62
N SER A 13 3.01 1.25 9.74
CA SER A 13 3.07 2.01 8.50
C SER A 13 3.07 3.52 8.74
N LEU A 14 2.31 3.99 9.72
CA LEU A 14 2.30 5.41 10.07
C LEU A 14 3.66 5.87 10.60
N MET A 15 4.30 5.07 11.43
CA MET A 15 5.64 5.37 11.96
C MET A 15 6.69 5.38 10.84
N LEU A 16 6.63 4.40 9.94
CA LEU A 16 7.55 4.33 8.81
C LEU A 16 7.36 5.54 7.89
N ALA A 17 6.12 5.89 7.56
CA ALA A 17 5.82 7.05 6.73
C ALA A 17 6.33 8.33 7.38
N GLY A 18 6.17 8.48 8.70
CA GLY A 18 6.71 9.62 9.45
C GLY A 18 8.22 9.71 9.38
N ALA A 19 8.91 8.57 9.54
CA ALA A 19 10.37 8.53 9.46
C ALA A 19 10.88 8.85 8.05
N LEU A 20 10.25 8.28 7.02
CA LEU A 20 10.60 8.56 5.62
C LEU A 20 10.40 10.04 5.29
N THR A 21 9.29 10.63 5.74
CA THR A 21 8.99 12.03 5.53
C THR A 21 10.02 12.93 6.21
N ALA A 22 10.40 12.60 7.45
CA ALA A 22 11.40 13.37 8.21
C ALA A 22 12.76 13.37 7.52
N HIS A 23 13.10 12.28 6.82
CA HIS A 23 14.37 12.15 6.09
C HIS A 23 14.24 12.51 4.61
N LYS A 24 13.11 13.09 4.19
CA LYS A 24 12.86 13.52 2.81
C LYS A 24 12.98 12.39 1.79
N VAL A 25 12.63 11.18 2.20
CA VAL A 25 12.57 10.02 1.30
C VAL A 25 11.20 10.00 0.63
N PRO A 26 11.13 9.90 -0.71
CA PRO A 26 9.84 9.83 -1.40
C PRO A 26 9.02 8.64 -0.92
N LEU A 27 7.74 8.86 -0.68
CA LEU A 27 6.82 7.80 -0.30
C LEU A 27 5.40 8.12 -0.75
N GLU A 28 4.60 7.09 -0.87
CA GLU A 28 3.16 7.20 -0.96
C GLU A 28 2.56 6.11 -0.09
N LEU A 29 1.55 6.45 0.71
CA LEU A 29 0.90 5.53 1.64
C LEU A 29 -0.59 5.52 1.40
N HIS A 30 -1.15 4.31 1.30
CA HIS A 30 -2.60 4.12 1.20
C HIS A 30 -3.07 3.22 2.34
N LEU A 31 -3.97 3.75 3.17
CA LEU A 31 -4.60 3.00 4.25
C LEU A 31 -6.03 2.67 3.83
N PHE A 32 -6.28 1.39 3.60
CA PHE A 32 -7.62 0.90 3.30
C PHE A 32 -8.31 0.50 4.60
N ALA A 33 -9.59 0.83 4.71
CA ALA A 33 -10.33 0.61 5.95
C ALA A 33 -10.49 -0.87 6.28
N HIS A 34 -10.72 -1.69 5.26
CA HIS A 34 -11.14 -3.08 5.43
C HIS A 34 -10.18 -4.04 4.76
N ASP A 35 -10.27 -5.30 5.15
CA ASP A 35 -9.52 -6.47 4.73
C ASP A 35 -8.47 -6.86 5.77
N GLY A 36 -7.79 -7.97 5.53
CA GLY A 36 -6.86 -8.54 6.49
C GLY A 36 -5.41 -8.19 6.21
N HIS A 37 -4.55 -9.13 6.58
CA HIS A 37 -3.10 -9.03 6.41
C HIS A 37 -2.66 -9.78 5.15
N GLY A 38 -1.66 -9.23 4.44
CA GLY A 38 -0.98 -9.96 3.37
C GLY A 38 -1.87 -10.30 2.19
N THR A 39 -2.71 -9.35 1.76
CA THR A 39 -3.69 -9.59 0.69
C THR A 39 -3.11 -9.45 -0.72
N SER A 40 -1.82 -9.12 -0.86
CA SER A 40 -1.11 -9.04 -2.14
C SER A 40 -1.84 -8.09 -3.12
N THR A 41 -2.06 -8.51 -4.36
CA THR A 41 -2.72 -7.69 -5.39
C THR A 41 -4.22 -7.53 -5.18
N CYS A 42 -4.79 -8.20 -4.19
CA CYS A 42 -6.23 -8.21 -3.90
C CYS A 42 -7.06 -8.70 -5.09
N THR A 43 -6.55 -9.71 -5.77
CA THR A 43 -7.18 -10.29 -6.95
C THR A 43 -7.58 -11.74 -6.69
N ARG A 44 -8.43 -12.26 -7.58
CA ARG A 44 -8.88 -13.65 -7.51
C ARG A 44 -7.73 -14.63 -7.71
N GLU A 45 -6.74 -14.28 -8.53
CA GLU A 45 -5.57 -15.09 -8.84
C GLU A 45 -4.73 -15.43 -7.60
N VAL A 46 -4.71 -14.52 -6.61
CA VAL A 46 -4.02 -14.74 -5.34
C VAL A 46 -4.98 -15.08 -4.20
N ASN A 47 -6.23 -15.39 -4.54
CA ASN A 47 -7.28 -15.82 -3.59
C ASN A 47 -7.62 -14.78 -2.51
N THR A 48 -7.47 -13.51 -2.83
CA THR A 48 -7.78 -12.41 -1.91
C THR A 48 -8.58 -11.30 -2.62
N PRO A 49 -9.67 -11.62 -3.35
CA PRO A 49 -10.33 -10.63 -4.18
C PRO A 49 -10.94 -9.48 -3.36
N ASN A 50 -10.52 -8.27 -3.66
CA ASN A 50 -11.07 -7.04 -3.11
C ASN A 50 -10.91 -5.94 -4.16
N LYS A 51 -11.98 -5.63 -4.88
CA LYS A 51 -11.95 -4.68 -5.99
C LYS A 51 -11.47 -3.30 -5.54
N HIS A 52 -11.94 -2.83 -4.38
CA HIS A 52 -11.55 -1.52 -3.86
C HIS A 52 -10.05 -1.47 -3.56
N ASN A 53 -9.57 -2.44 -2.76
CA ASN A 53 -8.18 -2.44 -2.32
C ASN A 53 -7.21 -2.76 -3.48
N SER A 54 -7.64 -3.49 -4.51
CA SER A 54 -6.79 -3.80 -5.66
C SER A 54 -6.35 -2.56 -6.43
N ALA A 55 -6.98 -1.42 -6.20
CA ALA A 55 -6.59 -0.15 -6.81
C ALA A 55 -5.15 0.25 -6.47
N TRP A 56 -4.57 -0.27 -5.38
CA TRP A 56 -3.21 0.06 -5.00
C TRP A 56 -2.18 -0.30 -6.08
N VAL A 57 -2.44 -1.32 -6.88
CA VAL A 57 -1.50 -1.76 -7.92
C VAL A 57 -1.33 -0.68 -8.98
N ALA A 58 -2.44 -0.14 -9.51
CA ALA A 58 -2.38 0.96 -10.49
C ALA A 58 -1.78 2.22 -9.87
N LEU A 59 -2.15 2.53 -8.63
CA LEU A 59 -1.58 3.67 -7.91
C LEU A 59 -0.07 3.53 -7.75
N CYS A 60 0.41 2.31 -7.45
CA CYS A 60 1.84 2.03 -7.31
C CYS A 60 2.58 2.24 -8.64
N THR A 61 2.06 1.70 -9.74
CA THR A 61 2.70 1.86 -11.05
C THR A 61 2.73 3.31 -11.49
N ASP A 62 1.66 4.05 -11.26
CA ASP A 62 1.59 5.48 -11.54
C ASP A 62 2.61 6.26 -10.70
N TRP A 63 2.71 5.94 -9.42
CA TRP A 63 3.66 6.59 -8.52
C TRP A 63 5.11 6.34 -8.93
N LEU A 64 5.43 5.12 -9.33
CA LEU A 64 6.79 4.77 -9.81
C LEU A 64 7.14 5.58 -11.07
N ALA A 65 6.20 5.69 -12.01
CA ALA A 65 6.41 6.46 -13.24
C ALA A 65 6.59 7.95 -12.93
N GLU A 66 5.73 8.50 -12.08
CA GLU A 66 5.73 9.91 -11.73
C GLU A 66 6.97 10.31 -10.92
N THR A 67 7.39 9.47 -9.97
CA THR A 67 8.43 9.80 -9.01
C THR A 67 9.82 9.47 -9.53
N PHE A 68 9.98 8.35 -10.23
CA PHE A 68 11.29 7.81 -10.63
C PHE A 68 11.44 7.62 -12.14
N ASP A 69 10.45 8.02 -12.93
CA ASP A 69 10.42 7.75 -14.38
C ASP A 69 10.58 6.25 -14.67
N PHE A 70 10.05 5.41 -13.79
CA PHE A 70 10.10 3.96 -13.91
C PHE A 70 8.81 3.45 -14.52
N HIS A 71 8.91 2.80 -15.69
CA HIS A 71 7.75 2.29 -16.43
C HIS A 71 7.83 0.77 -16.54
N LEU A 72 6.72 0.14 -16.18
CA LEU A 72 6.57 -1.31 -16.27
C LEU A 72 6.11 -1.75 -17.65
#